data_8eeb196461da1f0c4d8fb00c4c7585c9
#
_entry.id   8eeb196461da1f0c4d8fb00c4c7585c9
#
_cell.length_a   1.000
_cell.length_b   1.000
_cell.length_c   1.000
_cell.angle_alpha   90.00
_cell.angle_beta   90.00
_cell.angle_gamma   90.00
#
_symmetry.space_group_name_H-M   'P 1'
#
loop_
_entity.id
_entity.type
_entity.pdbx_description
1 polymer ?
#
loop_
_entity_poly.entity_id
_entity_poly.type
_entity_poly.pdbx_seq_one_letter_code
_entity_poly.pdbx_strand_id
1 'polypeptide(L)'
;MSRPTSSRSSPAATAVDLLLPDPPRGTVSAVVFSPTPAAPHINALASSWDHRVHHYRINSSVSDSASTSTSDQDLVTKVQAFAHEAPVLDVCFITDTLAASASVDRRVRLLDLQTGKTLILGKHEDSLLKLRWCPQTQLLVSGSADRKLSFWNVSLEDPTKAGLFKTLDMPDKVIALDISPPFPLANGDSTPIYSASAPGKPHPRDPTPRLVVGMTGRHVFVYDLLPLHSAIDREQAGERVAERDWQPDQKRESSLKFMARDLRCMPSGDGYATSSIEGRIAVEFFDPNPKVQAMKYAFKCHRETVSEGADPLVVGVVEGEEEMETPYDVVYPVHGIAFHPK
;
A
#
# COMPACT_ATOMS: atom_id res chain seq x y z
N MET A 1 -29.89 -46.77 16.76
CA MET A 1 -28.82 -46.17 15.95
C MET A 1 -29.40 -45.04 15.11
N SER A 2 -29.32 -43.83 15.63
CA SER A 2 -29.90 -42.63 15.02
C SER A 2 -28.82 -41.91 14.17
N ARG A 3 -29.10 -41.67 12.91
CA ARG A 3 -28.22 -40.90 11.98
C ARG A 3 -28.20 -39.43 12.41
N PRO A 4 -27.06 -38.74 12.36
CA PRO A 4 -27.00 -37.30 12.56
C PRO A 4 -27.53 -36.59 11.31
N THR A 5 -28.45 -35.67 11.53
CA THR A 5 -29.00 -34.74 10.53
C THR A 5 -27.92 -33.72 10.11
N SER A 6 -27.60 -33.69 8.84
CA SER A 6 -26.72 -32.68 8.25
C SER A 6 -27.35 -31.29 8.38
N SER A 7 -26.68 -30.40 9.09
CA SER A 7 -27.01 -28.98 9.11
C SER A 7 -26.76 -28.42 7.70
N ARG A 8 -27.81 -27.96 7.04
CA ARG A 8 -27.74 -27.15 5.83
C ARG A 8 -26.98 -25.88 6.17
N SER A 9 -25.81 -25.69 5.57
CA SER A 9 -25.14 -24.41 5.51
C SER A 9 -26.05 -23.41 4.73
N SER A 10 -26.36 -22.29 5.37
CA SER A 10 -27.01 -21.16 4.71
C SER A 10 -26.23 -20.77 3.45
N PRO A 11 -26.88 -20.44 2.33
CA PRO A 11 -26.17 -19.96 1.15
C PRO A 11 -25.42 -18.67 1.53
N ALA A 12 -24.10 -18.63 1.22
CA ALA A 12 -23.34 -17.41 1.32
C ALA A 12 -24.03 -16.33 0.50
N ALA A 13 -24.24 -15.15 1.11
CA ALA A 13 -24.78 -14.02 0.38
C ALA A 13 -23.88 -13.76 -0.82
N THR A 14 -24.45 -13.82 -2.01
CA THR A 14 -23.77 -13.46 -3.26
C THR A 14 -23.37 -12.00 -3.14
N ALA A 15 -22.05 -11.73 -3.14
CA ALA A 15 -21.54 -10.35 -3.20
C ALA A 15 -22.12 -9.72 -4.48
N VAL A 16 -22.82 -8.61 -4.33
CA VAL A 16 -23.32 -7.83 -5.45
C VAL A 16 -22.27 -6.77 -5.76
N ASP A 17 -21.76 -6.77 -7.00
CA ASP A 17 -20.85 -5.73 -7.46
C ASP A 17 -21.60 -4.39 -7.54
N LEU A 18 -21.09 -3.37 -6.84
CA LEU A 18 -21.64 -2.02 -6.88
C LEU A 18 -20.86 -1.16 -7.88
N LEU A 19 -21.58 -0.52 -8.79
CA LEU A 19 -21.00 0.45 -9.69
C LEU A 19 -20.80 1.79 -8.97
N LEU A 20 -19.58 2.34 -9.06
CA LEU A 20 -19.31 3.69 -8.54
C LEU A 20 -20.04 4.74 -9.40
N PRO A 21 -20.74 5.71 -8.78
CA PRO A 21 -21.34 6.82 -9.51
C PRO A 21 -20.23 7.73 -10.07
N ASP A 22 -20.35 8.14 -11.33
CA ASP A 22 -19.38 8.99 -12.05
C ASP A 22 -17.92 8.52 -11.81
N PRO A 23 -17.55 7.32 -12.30
CA PRO A 23 -16.25 6.72 -12.04
C PRO A 23 -15.10 7.52 -12.66
N PRO A 24 -13.84 7.28 -12.24
CA PRO A 24 -12.68 7.87 -12.90
C PRO A 24 -12.67 7.58 -14.41
N ARG A 25 -12.29 8.57 -15.21
CA ARG A 25 -12.22 8.43 -16.69
C ARG A 25 -10.90 7.85 -17.17
N GLY A 26 -9.91 7.77 -16.30
CA GLY A 26 -8.59 7.18 -16.55
C GLY A 26 -8.35 5.93 -15.71
N THR A 27 -7.25 5.24 -15.98
CA THR A 27 -6.82 4.09 -15.19
C THR A 27 -6.71 4.46 -13.71
N VAL A 28 -7.31 3.64 -12.84
CA VAL A 28 -7.18 3.78 -11.39
C VAL A 28 -5.81 3.26 -10.96
N SER A 29 -5.06 4.08 -10.24
CA SER A 29 -3.70 3.75 -9.76
C SER A 29 -3.68 3.22 -8.33
N ALA A 30 -4.58 3.72 -7.46
CA ALA A 30 -4.76 3.21 -6.10
C ALA A 30 -6.18 3.45 -5.61
N VAL A 31 -6.64 2.57 -4.72
CA VAL A 31 -7.89 2.72 -3.96
C VAL A 31 -7.57 2.50 -2.49
N VAL A 32 -8.04 3.41 -1.64
CA VAL A 32 -7.86 3.34 -0.19
C VAL A 32 -9.15 3.69 0.53
N PHE A 33 -9.33 3.11 1.72
CA PHE A 33 -10.49 3.35 2.59
C PHE A 33 -10.06 4.09 3.84
N SER A 34 -10.99 4.86 4.42
CA SER A 34 -10.75 5.58 5.67
C SER A 34 -10.40 4.62 6.81
N PRO A 35 -9.50 5.02 7.75
CA PRO A 35 -8.98 4.13 8.78
C PRO A 35 -9.99 3.75 9.86
N THR A 36 -11.07 4.52 10.04
CA THR A 36 -12.05 4.28 11.12
C THR A 36 -13.30 3.55 10.59
N PRO A 37 -13.43 2.24 10.83
CA PRO A 37 -14.56 1.47 10.31
C PRO A 37 -15.88 1.69 11.07
N ALA A 38 -15.87 2.44 12.17
CA ALA A 38 -17.04 2.63 13.06
C ALA A 38 -17.93 3.85 12.69
N ALA A 39 -17.61 4.57 11.65
CA ALA A 39 -18.43 5.67 11.17
C ALA A 39 -19.69 5.14 10.44
N PRO A 40 -20.80 5.90 10.40
CA PRO A 40 -22.01 5.49 9.66
C PRO A 40 -21.77 5.37 8.16
N HIS A 41 -20.62 5.84 7.69
CA HIS A 41 -20.17 5.74 6.31
C HIS A 41 -18.63 5.59 6.26
N ILE A 42 -18.14 4.89 5.25
CA ILE A 42 -16.73 4.73 4.96
C ILE A 42 -16.38 5.68 3.82
N ASN A 43 -15.32 6.46 3.98
CA ASN A 43 -14.77 7.23 2.88
C ASN A 43 -13.83 6.33 2.04
N ALA A 44 -13.95 6.41 0.73
CA ALA A 44 -13.04 5.77 -0.21
C ALA A 44 -12.42 6.83 -1.13
N LEU A 45 -11.12 6.70 -1.38
CA LEU A 45 -10.40 7.54 -2.33
C LEU A 45 -9.83 6.69 -3.45
N ALA A 46 -10.03 7.13 -4.68
CA ALA A 46 -9.45 6.53 -5.88
C ALA A 46 -8.57 7.55 -6.59
N SER A 47 -7.27 7.27 -6.68
CA SER A 47 -6.35 8.05 -7.52
C SER A 47 -6.38 7.53 -8.95
N SER A 48 -6.27 8.44 -9.94
CA SER A 48 -6.45 8.09 -11.34
C SER A 48 -5.52 8.86 -12.28
N TRP A 49 -5.31 8.25 -13.45
CA TRP A 49 -4.60 8.85 -14.57
C TRP A 49 -5.39 9.99 -15.26
N ASP A 50 -6.65 10.20 -14.86
CA ASP A 50 -7.43 11.39 -15.27
C ASP A 50 -7.04 12.66 -14.51
N HIS A 51 -5.91 12.65 -13.82
CA HIS A 51 -5.33 13.74 -13.04
C HIS A 51 -6.16 14.11 -11.80
N ARG A 52 -6.89 13.15 -11.22
CA ARG A 52 -7.75 13.42 -10.06
C ARG A 52 -7.61 12.37 -8.98
N VAL A 53 -7.91 12.78 -7.75
CA VAL A 53 -8.30 11.91 -6.65
C VAL A 53 -9.81 12.04 -6.48
N HIS A 54 -10.53 10.94 -6.69
CA HIS A 54 -11.98 10.87 -6.54
C HIS A 54 -12.33 10.44 -5.12
N HIS A 55 -13.22 11.18 -4.47
CA HIS A 55 -13.70 10.89 -3.13
C HIS A 55 -15.14 10.36 -3.18
N TYR A 56 -15.32 9.18 -2.65
CA TYR A 56 -16.61 8.49 -2.53
C TYR A 56 -16.94 8.27 -1.04
N ARG A 57 -18.23 8.22 -0.76
CA ARG A 57 -18.77 7.84 0.54
C ARG A 57 -19.61 6.60 0.36
N ILE A 58 -19.32 5.57 1.16
CA ILE A 58 -20.02 4.29 1.17
C ILE A 58 -20.81 4.22 2.46
N ASN A 59 -22.13 4.05 2.36
CA ASN A 59 -23.00 3.93 3.52
C ASN A 59 -22.98 2.49 4.04
N SER A 60 -22.57 2.30 5.29
CA SER A 60 -22.49 0.98 5.92
C SER A 60 -23.81 0.47 6.49
N SER A 61 -24.85 1.30 6.49
CA SER A 61 -26.15 1.00 7.12
C SER A 61 -27.13 0.29 6.19
N VAL A 62 -26.69 -0.75 5.49
CA VAL A 62 -27.63 -1.75 4.98
C VAL A 62 -27.78 -2.82 6.05
N SER A 63 -28.59 -2.52 7.09
CA SER A 63 -29.06 -3.55 8.03
C SER A 63 -29.83 -4.61 7.29
N ASP A 64 -29.73 -5.86 7.74
CA ASP A 64 -30.40 -7.07 7.25
C ASP A 64 -31.94 -7.06 7.24
N SER A 65 -32.57 -5.88 7.16
CA SER A 65 -34.00 -5.78 6.96
C SER A 65 -34.32 -5.89 5.47
N ALA A 66 -34.53 -7.09 5.04
CA ALA A 66 -35.08 -7.47 3.75
C ALA A 66 -36.48 -6.85 3.53
N SER A 67 -36.55 -5.61 3.11
CA SER A 67 -37.71 -5.03 2.43
C SER A 67 -37.52 -3.54 2.19
N THR A 68 -36.92 -3.20 1.11
CA THR A 68 -37.24 -2.04 0.23
C THR A 68 -36.11 -1.93 -0.80
N SER A 69 -36.43 -1.77 -2.04
CA SER A 69 -35.52 -1.56 -3.17
C SER A 69 -34.71 -0.27 -2.95
N THR A 70 -33.66 -0.35 -2.14
CA THR A 70 -32.63 0.69 -2.09
C THR A 70 -31.91 0.65 -3.43
N SER A 71 -31.94 1.74 -4.18
CA SER A 71 -31.19 1.83 -5.42
C SER A 71 -29.69 1.80 -5.11
N ASP A 72 -28.87 1.19 -5.97
CA ASP A 72 -27.39 1.16 -5.83
C ASP A 72 -26.81 2.57 -5.62
N GLN A 73 -27.52 3.60 -6.05
CA GLN A 73 -27.16 5.01 -5.87
C GLN A 73 -27.21 5.50 -4.41
N ASP A 74 -28.00 4.82 -3.56
CA ASP A 74 -28.08 5.16 -2.13
C ASP A 74 -26.93 4.56 -1.30
N LEU A 75 -26.24 3.55 -1.85
CA LEU A 75 -25.15 2.86 -1.17
C LEU A 75 -23.81 3.58 -1.31
N VAL A 76 -23.56 4.18 -2.47
CA VAL A 76 -22.30 4.89 -2.77
C VAL A 76 -22.60 6.25 -3.38
N THR A 77 -22.00 7.28 -2.80
CA THR A 77 -22.13 8.66 -3.29
C THR A 77 -20.76 9.20 -3.67
N LYS A 78 -20.63 9.83 -4.83
CA LYS A 78 -19.47 10.66 -5.15
C LYS A 78 -19.58 11.99 -4.41
N VAL A 79 -18.59 12.31 -3.58
CA VAL A 79 -18.57 13.54 -2.79
C VAL A 79 -17.92 14.67 -3.57
N GLN A 80 -16.70 14.45 -4.06
CA GLN A 80 -15.88 15.46 -4.76
C GLN A 80 -14.70 14.83 -5.49
N ALA A 81 -13.93 15.66 -6.19
CA ALA A 81 -12.67 15.24 -6.81
C ALA A 81 -11.62 16.36 -6.69
N PHE A 82 -10.39 15.98 -6.39
CA PHE A 82 -9.25 16.89 -6.24
C PHE A 82 -8.40 16.85 -7.51
N ALA A 83 -8.28 17.99 -8.19
CA ALA A 83 -7.55 18.12 -9.45
C ALA A 83 -6.03 18.26 -9.21
N HIS A 84 -5.25 17.67 -10.12
CA HIS A 84 -3.80 17.73 -10.18
C HIS A 84 -3.38 18.16 -11.59
N GLU A 85 -2.11 18.58 -11.76
CA GLU A 85 -1.57 19.00 -13.07
C GLU A 85 -1.14 17.80 -13.94
N ALA A 86 -0.99 16.60 -13.32
CA ALA A 86 -0.57 15.37 -13.99
C ALA A 86 -1.24 14.16 -13.33
N PRO A 87 -1.11 12.93 -13.90
CA PRO A 87 -1.66 11.71 -13.32
C PRO A 87 -1.33 11.52 -11.85
N VAL A 88 -2.31 11.09 -11.06
CA VAL A 88 -2.12 10.76 -9.66
C VAL A 88 -1.80 9.28 -9.53
N LEU A 89 -0.68 8.96 -8.87
CA LEU A 89 -0.15 7.60 -8.82
C LEU A 89 -0.43 6.87 -7.51
N ASP A 90 -0.61 7.63 -6.43
CA ASP A 90 -0.93 7.04 -5.11
C ASP A 90 -1.70 8.03 -4.25
N VAL A 91 -2.41 7.51 -3.25
CA VAL A 91 -3.18 8.27 -2.27
C VAL A 91 -3.19 7.51 -0.96
N CYS A 92 -3.13 8.20 0.18
CA CYS A 92 -3.29 7.58 1.50
C CYS A 92 -4.11 8.47 2.41
N PHE A 93 -4.87 7.86 3.31
CA PHE A 93 -5.51 8.57 4.42
C PHE A 93 -4.48 8.91 5.51
N ILE A 94 -4.64 10.08 6.10
CA ILE A 94 -3.96 10.51 7.33
C ILE A 94 -4.95 10.38 8.50
N THR A 95 -6.15 10.90 8.29
CA THR A 95 -7.32 10.72 9.17
C THR A 95 -8.55 10.46 8.30
N ASP A 96 -9.73 10.30 8.89
CA ASP A 96 -10.99 10.15 8.12
C ASP A 96 -11.34 11.39 7.28
N THR A 97 -10.72 12.53 7.57
CA THR A 97 -11.03 13.83 6.93
C THR A 97 -9.83 14.46 6.23
N LEU A 98 -8.65 13.89 6.38
CA LEU A 98 -7.41 14.37 5.78
C LEU A 98 -6.71 13.24 5.04
N ALA A 99 -6.29 13.49 3.82
CA ALA A 99 -5.54 12.56 3.00
C ALA A 99 -4.33 13.21 2.36
N ALA A 100 -3.43 12.40 1.79
CA ALA A 100 -2.31 12.88 0.99
C ALA A 100 -2.29 12.19 -0.37
N SER A 101 -1.80 12.88 -1.40
CA SER A 101 -1.70 12.36 -2.77
C SER A 101 -0.30 12.52 -3.37
N ALA A 102 0.07 11.53 -4.19
CA ALA A 102 1.30 11.47 -4.97
C ALA A 102 0.98 11.58 -6.46
N SER A 103 1.66 12.47 -7.18
CA SER A 103 1.41 12.70 -8.59
C SER A 103 2.71 12.80 -9.42
N VAL A 104 2.60 12.53 -10.71
CA VAL A 104 3.65 12.76 -11.70
C VAL A 104 4.07 14.24 -11.75
N ASP A 105 3.23 15.17 -11.31
CA ASP A 105 3.57 16.59 -11.16
C ASP A 105 4.59 16.89 -10.06
N ARG A 106 5.07 15.84 -9.36
CA ARG A 106 6.14 15.84 -8.35
C ARG A 106 5.76 16.44 -7.00
N ARG A 107 4.52 16.93 -6.82
CA ARG A 107 4.07 17.57 -5.59
C ARG A 107 3.47 16.60 -4.61
N VAL A 108 3.82 16.77 -3.34
CA VAL A 108 3.14 16.15 -2.20
C VAL A 108 2.01 17.09 -1.78
N ARG A 109 0.77 16.61 -1.80
CA ARG A 109 -0.40 17.40 -1.43
C ARG A 109 -1.13 16.77 -0.26
N LEU A 110 -1.63 17.62 0.63
CA LEU A 110 -2.69 17.30 1.57
C LEU A 110 -4.04 17.67 0.96
N LEU A 111 -5.01 16.79 1.17
CA LEU A 111 -6.38 16.92 0.69
C LEU A 111 -7.32 16.98 1.89
N ASP A 112 -7.94 18.10 2.12
CA ASP A 112 -8.98 18.24 3.14
C ASP A 112 -10.33 17.78 2.56
N LEU A 113 -10.80 16.65 3.05
CA LEU A 113 -12.02 16.00 2.55
C LEU A 113 -13.31 16.67 3.02
N GLN A 114 -13.24 17.54 4.02
CA GLN A 114 -14.40 18.31 4.50
C GLN A 114 -14.58 19.59 3.71
N THR A 115 -13.48 20.33 3.50
CA THR A 115 -13.54 21.64 2.87
C THR A 115 -13.28 21.61 1.36
N GLY A 116 -12.77 20.51 0.84
CA GLY A 116 -12.35 20.36 -0.56
C GLY A 116 -11.06 21.11 -0.90
N LYS A 117 -10.36 21.65 0.10
CA LYS A 117 -9.11 22.39 -0.09
C LYS A 117 -7.91 21.48 -0.25
N THR A 118 -6.90 21.96 -0.96
CA THR A 118 -5.63 21.28 -1.18
C THR A 118 -4.49 22.16 -0.69
N LEU A 119 -3.54 21.57 0.06
CA LEU A 119 -2.31 22.22 0.50
C LEU A 119 -1.11 21.47 -0.11
N ILE A 120 -0.18 22.20 -0.73
CA ILE A 120 1.07 21.66 -1.25
C ILE A 120 2.11 21.70 -0.13
N LEU A 121 2.60 20.52 0.31
CA LEU A 121 3.66 20.42 1.32
C LEU A 121 5.04 20.70 0.75
N GLY A 122 5.27 20.25 -0.47
CA GLY A 122 6.54 20.40 -1.14
C GLY A 122 6.60 19.63 -2.45
N LYS A 123 7.81 19.47 -2.98
CA LYS A 123 8.04 18.94 -4.31
C LYS A 123 9.29 18.10 -4.36
N HIS A 124 9.23 16.98 -5.06
CA HIS A 124 10.37 16.17 -5.50
C HIS A 124 10.96 16.65 -6.82
N GLU A 125 12.11 16.15 -7.21
CA GLU A 125 12.77 16.50 -8.47
C GLU A 125 12.24 15.70 -9.67
N ASP A 126 11.67 14.51 -9.40
CA ASP A 126 11.02 13.66 -10.41
C ASP A 126 9.66 13.16 -9.88
N SER A 127 8.97 12.34 -10.66
CA SER A 127 7.63 11.80 -10.35
C SER A 127 7.55 11.22 -8.94
N LEU A 128 6.55 11.65 -8.20
CA LEU A 128 6.24 11.11 -6.89
C LEU A 128 5.40 9.84 -7.08
N LEU A 129 5.92 8.71 -6.62
CA LEU A 129 5.36 7.38 -6.94
C LEU A 129 4.50 6.81 -5.82
N LYS A 130 4.91 6.98 -4.56
CA LYS A 130 4.26 6.36 -3.41
C LYS A 130 4.23 7.28 -2.20
N LEU A 131 3.16 7.12 -1.39
CA LEU A 131 2.97 7.80 -0.11
C LEU A 131 2.50 6.81 0.94
N ARG A 132 2.97 6.97 2.19
CA ARG A 132 2.45 6.24 3.35
C ARG A 132 2.44 7.14 4.57
N TRP A 133 1.41 6.97 5.38
CA TRP A 133 1.25 7.67 6.65
C TRP A 133 1.53 6.75 7.84
N CYS A 134 2.30 7.22 8.80
CA CYS A 134 2.53 6.56 10.07
C CYS A 134 1.85 7.34 11.21
N PRO A 135 0.74 6.87 11.76
CA PRO A 135 0.03 7.59 12.81
C PRO A 135 0.81 7.67 14.13
N GLN A 136 1.70 6.71 14.42
CA GLN A 136 2.48 6.68 15.66
C GLN A 136 3.56 7.77 15.71
N THR A 137 4.20 8.04 14.58
CA THR A 137 5.23 9.07 14.47
C THR A 137 4.72 10.36 13.83
N GLN A 138 3.47 10.40 13.40
CA GLN A 138 2.89 11.51 12.63
C GLN A 138 3.74 11.93 11.42
N LEU A 139 4.40 10.95 10.80
CA LEU A 139 5.20 11.14 9.60
C LEU A 139 4.44 10.67 8.36
N LEU A 140 4.35 11.56 7.38
CA LEU A 140 4.03 11.19 6.02
C LEU A 140 5.36 10.90 5.30
N VAL A 141 5.44 9.74 4.65
CA VAL A 141 6.62 9.30 3.92
C VAL A 141 6.32 9.29 2.44
N SER A 142 7.20 9.87 1.65
CA SER A 142 7.08 9.91 0.20
C SER A 142 8.29 9.29 -0.50
N GLY A 143 8.03 8.47 -1.51
CA GLY A 143 9.04 7.83 -2.35
C GLY A 143 8.91 8.24 -3.82
N SER A 144 10.02 8.61 -4.43
CA SER A 144 10.05 9.21 -5.76
C SER A 144 11.01 8.52 -6.74
N ALA A 145 10.79 8.77 -8.02
CA ALA A 145 11.68 8.38 -9.10
C ALA A 145 13.02 9.15 -9.09
N ASP A 146 13.12 10.24 -8.34
CA ASP A 146 14.37 10.98 -8.11
C ASP A 146 15.36 10.28 -7.18
N ARG A 147 15.03 9.05 -6.72
CA ARG A 147 15.81 8.26 -5.77
C ARG A 147 15.89 8.91 -4.40
N LYS A 148 14.84 9.62 -3.99
CA LYS A 148 14.73 10.22 -2.66
C LYS A 148 13.55 9.64 -1.90
N LEU A 149 13.77 9.47 -0.61
CA LEU A 149 12.77 9.14 0.38
C LEU A 149 12.64 10.33 1.31
N SER A 150 11.48 10.98 1.33
CA SER A 150 11.28 12.20 2.12
C SER A 150 10.26 11.98 3.23
N PHE A 151 10.54 12.54 4.39
CA PHE A 151 9.73 12.48 5.60
C PHE A 151 9.16 13.87 5.87
N TRP A 152 7.84 13.93 6.01
CA TRP A 152 7.09 15.16 6.21
C TRP A 152 6.40 15.10 7.57
N ASN A 153 6.56 16.13 8.39
CA ASN A 153 5.73 16.30 9.57
C ASN A 153 4.34 16.79 9.15
N VAL A 154 3.30 16.16 9.67
CA VAL A 154 1.92 16.61 9.46
C VAL A 154 1.26 16.78 10.82
N SER A 155 1.15 18.03 11.27
CA SER A 155 0.38 18.32 12.47
C SER A 155 -1.10 18.07 12.20
N LEU A 156 -1.72 17.21 13.02
CA LEU A 156 -3.16 16.93 12.92
C LEU A 156 -4.02 18.08 13.46
N GLU A 157 -3.46 18.93 14.33
CA GLU A 157 -4.13 20.11 14.88
C GLU A 157 -4.12 21.27 13.87
N ASP A 158 -3.01 21.44 13.17
CA ASP A 158 -2.82 22.52 12.20
C ASP A 158 -2.03 22.01 10.97
N PRO A 159 -2.71 21.45 9.97
CA PRO A 159 -2.04 20.93 8.76
C PRO A 159 -1.24 22.00 7.99
N THR A 160 -1.49 23.29 8.22
CA THR A 160 -0.71 24.36 7.57
C THR A 160 0.74 24.46 8.07
N LYS A 161 1.04 23.87 9.22
CA LYS A 161 2.39 23.77 9.80
C LYS A 161 3.15 22.54 9.29
N ALA A 162 2.54 21.72 8.43
CA ALA A 162 3.19 20.59 7.84
C ALA A 162 4.39 21.03 6.98
N GLY A 163 5.47 20.26 7.01
CA GLY A 163 6.69 20.59 6.28
C GLY A 163 7.62 19.41 6.12
N LEU A 164 8.64 19.61 5.29
CA LEU A 164 9.70 18.63 5.09
C LEU A 164 10.58 18.56 6.35
N PHE A 165 10.72 17.36 6.90
CA PHE A 165 11.61 17.10 8.03
C PHE A 165 12.97 16.61 7.57
N LYS A 166 12.99 15.57 6.72
CA LYS A 166 14.21 14.92 6.29
C LYS A 166 14.06 14.33 4.90
N THR A 167 15.15 14.30 4.15
CA THR A 167 15.26 13.54 2.91
C THR A 167 16.47 12.61 3.00
N LEU A 168 16.30 11.36 2.56
CA LEU A 168 17.34 10.36 2.45
C LEU A 168 17.55 9.98 0.99
N ASP A 169 18.81 9.86 0.56
CA ASP A 169 19.15 9.38 -0.77
C ASP A 169 19.08 7.85 -0.81
N MET A 170 18.43 7.33 -1.86
CA MET A 170 18.27 5.91 -2.10
C MET A 170 19.15 5.46 -3.27
N PRO A 171 19.62 4.19 -3.28
CA PRO A 171 20.45 3.70 -4.38
C PRO A 171 19.71 3.70 -5.73
N ASP A 172 18.37 3.51 -5.70
CA ASP A 172 17.52 3.41 -6.87
C ASP A 172 16.18 4.14 -6.69
N LYS A 173 15.39 4.22 -7.79
CA LYS A 173 14.04 4.78 -7.77
C LYS A 173 13.15 4.03 -6.77
N VAL A 174 12.46 4.76 -5.91
CA VAL A 174 11.52 4.20 -4.93
C VAL A 174 10.19 3.94 -5.63
N ILE A 175 9.84 2.68 -5.83
CA ILE A 175 8.65 2.26 -6.59
C ILE A 175 7.55 1.65 -5.73
N ALA A 176 7.89 1.22 -4.54
CA ALA A 176 6.94 0.63 -3.60
C ALA A 176 7.28 1.05 -2.17
N LEU A 177 6.26 1.38 -1.40
CA LEU A 177 6.35 1.73 0.02
C LEU A 177 5.21 1.08 0.77
N ASP A 178 5.50 0.56 1.95
CA ASP A 178 4.46 0.26 2.92
C ASP A 178 4.98 0.35 4.35
N ILE A 179 4.07 0.51 5.32
CA ILE A 179 4.39 0.57 6.74
C ILE A 179 3.73 -0.63 7.41
N SER A 180 4.55 -1.44 8.10
CA SER A 180 4.03 -2.59 8.83
C SER A 180 3.25 -2.14 10.05
N PRO A 181 2.18 -2.86 10.45
CA PRO A 181 1.69 -2.75 11.80
C PRO A 181 2.85 -3.00 12.80
N PRO A 182 2.84 -2.39 13.96
CA PRO A 182 1.70 -2.50 14.83
C PRO A 182 1.00 -1.17 15.02
N PHE A 183 0.01 -0.94 14.22
CA PHE A 183 -1.01 -0.02 14.65
C PHE A 183 -1.75 -0.73 15.79
N PRO A 184 -2.09 -0.07 16.91
CA PRO A 184 -2.92 -0.70 17.91
C PRO A 184 -4.21 -1.14 17.20
N LEU A 185 -4.39 -2.46 17.09
CA LEU A 185 -5.68 -3.02 16.71
C LEU A 185 -6.69 -2.46 17.72
N ALA A 186 -7.79 -1.92 17.26
CA ALA A 186 -8.81 -1.23 18.07
C ALA A 186 -9.33 -2.02 19.28
N ASN A 187 -8.93 -3.27 19.45
CA ASN A 187 -9.35 -4.20 20.49
C ASN A 187 -8.29 -4.50 21.56
N GLY A 188 -7.16 -3.81 21.59
CA GLY A 188 -6.18 -3.92 22.69
C GLY A 188 -5.49 -5.30 22.84
N ASP A 189 -5.65 -6.19 21.89
CA ASP A 189 -5.09 -7.55 21.98
C ASP A 189 -3.75 -7.60 21.21
N SER A 190 -2.71 -7.04 21.84
CA SER A 190 -1.32 -7.14 21.37
C SER A 190 -0.65 -8.37 22.00
N THR A 191 -1.12 -9.56 21.72
CA THR A 191 -0.39 -10.78 22.12
C THR A 191 0.74 -11.04 21.12
N PRO A 192 1.98 -11.05 21.56
CA PRO A 192 3.12 -11.33 20.70
C PRO A 192 3.14 -12.82 20.31
N ILE A 193 3.21 -13.11 19.01
CA ILE A 193 3.18 -14.49 18.48
C ILE A 193 4.52 -15.22 18.62
N TYR A 194 5.63 -14.56 18.94
CA TYR A 194 6.95 -15.20 19.01
C TYR A 194 7.66 -14.98 20.35
N SER A 195 8.12 -16.05 21.00
CA SER A 195 8.90 -15.99 22.22
C SER A 195 10.40 -16.24 22.02
N ALA A 196 11.20 -15.68 22.90
CA ALA A 196 12.61 -15.86 23.15
C ALA A 196 13.60 -15.05 22.29
N SER A 197 13.96 -13.91 22.82
CA SER A 197 15.18 -13.18 22.45
C SER A 197 16.23 -13.28 23.52
N ALA A 198 17.49 -13.20 23.10
CA ALA A 198 18.63 -13.08 24.02
C ALA A 198 18.59 -11.76 24.79
N PRO A 199 19.02 -11.72 26.06
CA PRO A 199 19.03 -10.49 26.86
C PRO A 199 19.92 -9.41 26.24
N GLY A 200 19.37 -8.20 26.09
CA GLY A 200 20.15 -7.00 25.72
C GLY A 200 20.07 -6.57 24.25
N LYS A 201 19.26 -7.23 23.38
CA LYS A 201 18.92 -6.71 22.06
C LYS A 201 17.43 -6.34 22.04
N PRO A 202 17.05 -5.20 21.40
CA PRO A 202 15.64 -4.92 21.18
C PRO A 202 15.01 -6.11 20.44
N HIS A 203 13.91 -6.58 20.97
CA HIS A 203 13.20 -7.72 20.42
C HIS A 203 12.62 -7.31 19.07
N PRO A 204 12.60 -8.19 18.02
CA PRO A 204 11.84 -7.95 16.79
C PRO A 204 10.34 -7.73 17.02
N ARG A 205 9.89 -7.77 18.24
CA ARG A 205 8.52 -7.68 18.76
C ARG A 205 8.18 -6.43 19.53
N ASP A 206 9.16 -5.55 19.77
CA ASP A 206 8.75 -4.22 20.20
C ASP A 206 7.84 -3.69 19.08
N PRO A 207 6.64 -3.21 19.41
CA PRO A 207 5.66 -2.79 18.42
C PRO A 207 6.10 -1.51 17.71
N THR A 208 7.19 -1.60 16.98
CA THR A 208 7.73 -0.49 16.20
C THR A 208 7.21 -0.58 14.77
N PRO A 209 6.63 0.51 14.24
CA PRO A 209 6.24 0.55 12.85
C PRO A 209 7.49 0.49 11.97
N ARG A 210 7.51 -0.44 11.03
CA ARG A 210 8.61 -0.58 10.08
C ARG A 210 8.20 -0.07 8.72
N LEU A 211 8.99 0.83 8.18
CA LEU A 211 8.86 1.28 6.80
C LEU A 211 9.63 0.31 5.90
N VAL A 212 8.96 -0.25 4.91
CA VAL A 212 9.57 -1.08 3.88
C VAL A 212 9.60 -0.31 2.57
N VAL A 213 10.80 -0.18 2.01
CA VAL A 213 11.09 0.60 0.80
C VAL A 213 11.54 -0.33 -0.31
N GLY A 214 10.72 -0.52 -1.32
CA GLY A 214 11.04 -1.30 -2.52
C GLY A 214 11.53 -0.39 -3.65
N MET A 215 12.64 -0.79 -4.29
CA MET A 215 13.32 -0.01 -5.34
C MET A 215 13.48 -0.79 -6.64
N THR A 216 13.76 -0.09 -7.75
CA THR A 216 13.86 -0.69 -9.09
C THR A 216 14.97 -1.73 -9.22
N GLY A 217 16.10 -1.57 -8.55
CA GLY A 217 17.26 -2.46 -8.57
C GLY A 217 17.14 -3.70 -7.67
N ARG A 218 15.92 -4.14 -7.33
CA ARG A 218 15.65 -5.25 -6.41
C ARG A 218 16.04 -4.97 -4.95
N HIS A 219 16.52 -3.78 -4.63
CA HIS A 219 16.83 -3.39 -3.26
C HIS A 219 15.54 -3.22 -2.46
N VAL A 220 15.52 -3.78 -1.26
CA VAL A 220 14.47 -3.61 -0.27
C VAL A 220 15.10 -3.18 1.05
N PHE A 221 14.81 -1.96 1.48
CA PHE A 221 15.29 -1.43 2.75
C PHE A 221 14.16 -1.43 3.78
N VAL A 222 14.52 -1.77 5.02
CA VAL A 222 13.59 -1.75 6.15
C VAL A 222 14.14 -0.79 7.19
N TYR A 223 13.32 0.19 7.56
CA TYR A 223 13.64 1.19 8.61
C TYR A 223 12.69 0.98 9.79
N ASP A 224 13.24 1.01 10.99
CA ASP A 224 12.44 1.21 12.19
C ASP A 224 12.11 2.70 12.31
N LEU A 225 10.81 3.04 12.29
CA LEU A 225 10.38 4.44 12.25
C LEU A 225 10.52 5.17 13.60
N LEU A 226 10.56 4.48 14.75
CA LEU A 226 10.70 5.16 16.04
C LEU A 226 12.12 5.70 16.26
N PRO A 227 13.20 4.90 16.09
CA PRO A 227 14.56 5.44 16.13
C PRO A 227 14.81 6.50 15.08
N LEU A 228 14.30 6.31 13.85
CA LEU A 228 14.45 7.28 12.78
C LEU A 228 13.76 8.61 13.11
N HIS A 229 12.53 8.58 13.65
CA HIS A 229 11.83 9.78 14.11
C HIS A 229 12.60 10.50 15.21
N SER A 230 13.10 9.77 16.21
CA SER A 230 13.94 10.34 17.26
C SER A 230 15.23 10.98 16.71
N ALA A 231 15.83 10.41 15.66
CA ALA A 231 16.98 11.01 14.98
C ALA A 231 16.61 12.31 14.27
N ILE A 232 15.43 12.35 13.61
CA ILE A 232 14.90 13.56 12.98
C ILE A 232 14.68 14.67 14.02
N ASP A 233 14.04 14.35 15.15
CA ASP A 233 13.76 15.32 16.23
C ASP A 233 15.06 15.91 16.79
N ARG A 234 16.08 15.09 17.02
CA ARG A 234 17.40 15.55 17.48
C ARG A 234 18.06 16.48 16.46
N GLU A 235 18.01 16.14 15.17
CA GLU A 235 18.54 17.00 14.11
C GLU A 235 17.80 18.35 14.06
N GLN A 236 16.46 18.35 14.20
CA GLN A 236 15.66 19.57 14.24
C GLN A 236 15.95 20.43 15.49
N ALA A 237 16.30 19.79 16.61
CA ALA A 237 16.77 20.47 17.82
C ALA A 237 18.21 21.01 17.70
N GLY A 238 18.88 20.81 16.56
CA GLY A 238 20.26 21.26 16.33
C GLY A 238 21.32 20.32 16.91
N GLU A 239 20.96 19.11 17.31
CA GLU A 239 21.89 18.11 17.78
C GLU A 239 22.61 17.42 16.61
N ARG A 240 23.85 16.99 16.86
CA ARG A 240 24.59 16.20 15.88
C ARG A 240 24.10 14.76 15.88
N VAL A 241 23.45 14.35 14.78
CA VAL A 241 23.01 12.97 14.54
C VAL A 241 24.09 12.21 13.79
N ALA A 242 24.37 10.98 14.21
CA ALA A 242 25.38 10.16 13.56
C ALA A 242 24.85 9.58 12.23
N GLU A 243 25.74 9.40 11.24
CA GLU A 243 25.37 8.84 9.93
C GLU A 243 24.67 7.47 10.03
N ARG A 244 25.07 6.66 11.02
CA ARG A 244 24.43 5.35 11.26
C ARG A 244 22.94 5.43 11.61
N ASP A 245 22.49 6.55 12.20
CA ASP A 245 21.10 6.74 12.64
C ASP A 245 20.16 6.97 11.43
N TRP A 246 20.73 7.24 10.25
CA TRP A 246 20.03 7.37 8.97
C TRP A 246 20.02 6.07 8.12
N GLN A 247 20.77 5.05 8.55
CA GLN A 247 20.86 3.81 7.80
C GLN A 247 19.64 2.92 8.08
N PRO A 248 19.20 2.14 7.08
CA PRO A 248 18.14 1.17 7.30
C PRO A 248 18.63 0.04 8.23
N ASP A 249 17.71 -0.47 9.06
CA ASP A 249 17.97 -1.61 9.93
C ASP A 249 18.28 -2.88 9.14
N GLN A 250 17.68 -2.99 7.96
CA GLN A 250 17.90 -4.12 7.08
C GLN A 250 18.05 -3.64 5.63
N LYS A 251 19.13 -4.09 4.99
CA LYS A 251 19.34 -3.98 3.54
C LYS A 251 19.17 -5.36 2.94
N ARG A 252 18.18 -5.51 2.10
CA ARG A 252 17.80 -6.80 1.50
C ARG A 252 17.78 -6.70 -0.01
N GLU A 253 17.87 -7.85 -0.65
CA GLU A 253 17.58 -8.02 -2.06
C GLU A 253 16.32 -8.86 -2.20
N SER A 254 15.37 -8.41 -3.05
CA SER A 254 14.13 -9.14 -3.30
C SER A 254 14.41 -10.54 -3.83
N SER A 255 13.65 -11.53 -3.35
CA SER A 255 13.68 -12.90 -3.88
C SER A 255 13.18 -12.99 -5.32
N LEU A 256 12.44 -11.99 -5.80
CA LEU A 256 11.98 -11.90 -7.18
C LEU A 256 13.10 -11.43 -8.10
N LYS A 257 13.24 -12.07 -9.26
CA LYS A 257 14.31 -11.77 -10.24
C LYS A 257 14.06 -10.47 -11.00
N PHE A 258 12.80 -10.10 -11.18
CA PHE A 258 12.37 -8.94 -11.96
C PHE A 258 11.85 -7.82 -11.05
N MET A 259 11.66 -6.66 -11.66
CA MET A 259 11.26 -5.44 -10.97
C MET A 259 9.95 -5.63 -10.19
N ALA A 260 9.94 -5.17 -8.94
CA ALA A 260 8.74 -5.11 -8.12
C ALA A 260 7.71 -4.12 -8.69
N ARG A 261 6.43 -4.39 -8.44
CA ARG A 261 5.31 -3.49 -8.82
C ARG A 261 4.61 -2.91 -7.61
N ASP A 262 4.37 -3.74 -6.61
CA ASP A 262 3.76 -3.31 -5.35
C ASP A 262 4.36 -4.10 -4.19
N LEU A 263 4.23 -3.55 -3.00
CA LEU A 263 4.68 -4.13 -1.75
C LEU A 263 3.65 -3.82 -0.68
N ARG A 264 3.26 -4.83 0.10
CA ARG A 264 2.37 -4.68 1.25
C ARG A 264 2.88 -5.46 2.44
N CYS A 265 2.89 -4.80 3.58
CA CYS A 265 3.19 -5.43 4.86
C CYS A 265 2.05 -6.32 5.32
N MET A 266 2.37 -7.42 5.97
CA MET A 266 1.37 -8.33 6.54
C MET A 266 0.67 -7.68 7.73
N PRO A 267 -0.64 -7.90 7.91
CA PRO A 267 -1.38 -7.40 9.08
C PRO A 267 -0.81 -7.89 10.42
N SER A 268 -0.15 -9.04 10.43
CA SER A 268 0.53 -9.61 11.60
C SER A 268 1.82 -8.86 11.99
N GLY A 269 2.36 -8.00 11.11
CA GLY A 269 3.63 -7.30 11.33
C GLY A 269 4.88 -8.17 11.18
N ASP A 270 4.76 -9.43 10.71
CA ASP A 270 5.87 -10.38 10.64
C ASP A 270 6.73 -10.23 9.39
N GLY A 271 6.18 -9.62 8.35
CA GLY A 271 6.84 -9.54 7.05
C GLY A 271 6.03 -8.76 6.03
N TYR A 272 6.34 -9.00 4.77
CA TYR A 272 5.71 -8.33 3.65
C TYR A 272 5.59 -9.25 2.42
N ALA A 273 4.66 -8.93 1.55
CA ALA A 273 4.54 -9.53 0.23
C ALA A 273 4.95 -8.51 -0.83
N THR A 274 5.66 -8.96 -1.86
CA THR A 274 6.08 -8.14 -3.01
C THR A 274 5.60 -8.77 -4.30
N SER A 275 4.98 -8.00 -5.18
CA SER A 275 4.60 -8.43 -6.53
C SER A 275 5.61 -7.97 -7.58
N SER A 276 5.66 -8.66 -8.72
CA SER A 276 6.57 -8.34 -9.83
C SER A 276 5.87 -8.20 -11.17
N ILE A 277 6.63 -7.68 -12.13
CA ILE A 277 6.21 -7.58 -13.54
C ILE A 277 6.11 -8.94 -14.24
N GLU A 278 6.66 -10.02 -13.66
CA GLU A 278 6.67 -11.37 -14.22
C GLU A 278 5.53 -12.27 -13.69
N GLY A 279 4.47 -11.69 -13.10
CA GLY A 279 3.36 -12.48 -12.58
C GLY A 279 3.78 -13.37 -11.40
N ARG A 280 4.61 -12.87 -10.49
CA ARG A 280 5.01 -13.56 -9.26
C ARG A 280 4.77 -12.70 -8.04
N ILE A 281 4.53 -13.38 -6.92
CA ILE A 281 4.49 -12.78 -5.58
C ILE A 281 5.53 -13.51 -4.73
N ALA A 282 6.34 -12.76 -3.98
CA ALA A 282 7.21 -13.26 -2.94
C ALA A 282 6.70 -12.84 -1.58
N VAL A 283 6.84 -13.73 -0.60
CA VAL A 283 6.52 -13.51 0.81
C VAL A 283 7.81 -13.59 1.59
N GLU A 284 8.13 -12.52 2.33
CA GLU A 284 9.37 -12.36 3.07
C GLU A 284 9.10 -11.92 4.51
N PHE A 285 9.96 -12.32 5.45
CA PHE A 285 9.80 -12.08 6.88
C PHE A 285 10.87 -11.16 7.41
N PHE A 286 10.53 -10.31 8.41
CA PHE A 286 11.47 -9.37 9.01
C PHE A 286 12.48 -10.05 9.93
N ASP A 287 12.08 -11.11 10.66
CA ASP A 287 12.96 -11.81 11.59
C ASP A 287 14.17 -12.42 10.85
N PRO A 288 15.43 -12.03 11.21
CA PRO A 288 16.63 -12.55 10.59
C PRO A 288 16.96 -14.01 10.97
N ASN A 289 16.19 -14.63 11.86
CA ASN A 289 16.42 -16.01 12.28
C ASN A 289 16.40 -16.94 11.05
N PRO A 290 17.44 -17.78 10.83
CA PRO A 290 17.51 -18.68 9.68
C PRO A 290 16.29 -19.59 9.51
N LYS A 291 15.67 -20.03 10.62
CA LYS A 291 14.44 -20.85 10.58
C LYS A 291 13.27 -20.06 10.00
N VAL A 292 13.13 -18.79 10.36
CA VAL A 292 12.09 -17.90 9.82
C VAL A 292 12.40 -17.55 8.37
N GLN A 293 13.66 -17.24 8.06
CA GLN A 293 14.07 -16.96 6.68
C GLN A 293 13.88 -18.15 5.73
N ALA A 294 13.94 -19.38 6.25
CA ALA A 294 13.64 -20.59 5.47
C ALA A 294 12.15 -20.73 5.09
N MET A 295 11.26 -20.03 5.77
CA MET A 295 9.82 -20.03 5.47
C MET A 295 9.43 -19.10 4.32
N LYS A 296 10.33 -18.22 3.87
CA LYS A 296 10.04 -17.34 2.72
C LYS A 296 9.83 -18.16 1.45
N TYR A 297 8.89 -17.72 0.64
CA TYR A 297 8.55 -18.40 -0.60
C TYR A 297 8.10 -17.41 -1.67
N ALA A 298 8.11 -17.87 -2.92
CA ALA A 298 7.53 -17.14 -4.04
C ALA A 298 6.68 -18.09 -4.89
N PHE A 299 5.60 -17.58 -5.42
CA PHE A 299 4.69 -18.35 -6.27
C PHE A 299 4.35 -17.61 -7.55
N LYS A 300 3.98 -18.36 -8.57
CA LYS A 300 3.53 -17.86 -9.86
C LYS A 300 2.04 -17.58 -9.80
N CYS A 301 1.62 -16.46 -10.37
CA CYS A 301 0.22 -16.08 -10.56
C CYS A 301 0.12 -15.27 -11.86
N HIS A 302 -1.08 -14.86 -12.27
CA HIS A 302 -1.30 -14.07 -13.49
C HIS A 302 -0.56 -14.63 -14.71
N ARG A 303 -0.80 -15.92 -14.99
CA ARG A 303 -0.26 -16.61 -16.16
C ARG A 303 -1.36 -17.33 -16.88
N GLU A 304 -1.21 -17.38 -18.18
CA GLU A 304 -2.05 -18.15 -19.09
C GLU A 304 -1.15 -18.98 -19.99
N THR A 305 -1.36 -20.29 -20.00
CA THR A 305 -0.64 -21.18 -20.93
C THR A 305 -1.41 -21.22 -22.24
N VAL A 306 -0.79 -20.73 -23.30
CA VAL A 306 -1.34 -20.76 -24.65
C VAL A 306 -0.89 -22.05 -25.32
N SER A 307 -1.87 -22.93 -25.65
CA SER A 307 -1.63 -24.17 -26.40
C SER A 307 -1.72 -23.89 -27.91
N GLU A 308 -1.14 -24.79 -28.71
CA GLU A 308 -1.23 -24.77 -30.17
C GLU A 308 -2.64 -24.50 -30.69
N GLY A 309 -2.79 -23.56 -31.63
CA GLY A 309 -4.05 -23.24 -32.28
C GLY A 309 -4.88 -22.14 -31.63
N ALA A 310 -4.39 -21.46 -30.61
CA ALA A 310 -5.04 -20.27 -30.03
C ALA A 310 -4.84 -19.04 -30.93
N ASP A 311 -5.91 -18.23 -31.04
CA ASP A 311 -6.02 -17.08 -31.92
C ASP A 311 -4.82 -16.11 -31.85
N PRO A 312 -4.11 -15.83 -32.96
CA PRO A 312 -2.93 -14.95 -33.01
C PRO A 312 -3.20 -13.49 -32.60
N LEU A 313 -4.45 -13.08 -32.41
CA LEU A 313 -4.84 -11.72 -31.99
C LEU A 313 -4.41 -11.36 -30.56
N VAL A 314 -4.03 -12.32 -29.74
CA VAL A 314 -3.60 -12.09 -28.33
C VAL A 314 -2.10 -11.83 -28.19
N VAL A 315 -1.32 -12.14 -29.20
CA VAL A 315 0.14 -11.96 -29.20
C VAL A 315 0.52 -11.17 -30.44
N GLY A 316 1.23 -10.04 -30.26
CA GLY A 316 1.82 -9.32 -31.38
C GLY A 316 2.92 -10.18 -32.03
N VAL A 317 2.53 -11.10 -32.89
CA VAL A 317 3.44 -11.94 -33.67
C VAL A 317 3.99 -11.04 -34.78
N VAL A 318 5.31 -10.88 -34.80
CA VAL A 318 6.02 -10.32 -35.93
C VAL A 318 5.95 -11.36 -37.06
N GLU A 319 5.33 -11.03 -38.17
CA GLU A 319 5.26 -11.89 -39.36
C GLU A 319 6.69 -12.31 -39.76
N GLY A 320 7.02 -13.59 -39.69
CA GLY A 320 8.29 -14.13 -40.21
C GLY A 320 9.02 -15.07 -39.29
N GLU A 321 8.53 -15.40 -38.10
CA GLU A 321 9.15 -16.43 -37.25
C GLU A 321 8.47 -17.82 -37.43
N GLU A 322 9.28 -18.87 -37.44
CA GLU A 322 8.86 -20.27 -37.59
C GLU A 322 7.81 -20.63 -36.53
N GLU A 323 6.80 -21.44 -36.91
CA GLU A 323 5.74 -21.93 -36.02
C GLU A 323 6.31 -22.51 -34.74
N MET A 324 6.01 -21.88 -33.60
CA MET A 324 6.42 -22.38 -32.28
C MET A 324 5.59 -23.61 -31.93
N GLU A 325 6.23 -24.79 -32.06
CA GLU A 325 5.61 -26.10 -31.77
C GLU A 325 5.38 -26.40 -30.30
N THR A 326 5.76 -25.50 -29.37
CA THR A 326 5.66 -25.75 -27.92
C THR A 326 4.73 -24.76 -27.21
N PRO A 327 3.91 -25.23 -26.27
CA PRO A 327 3.08 -24.33 -25.47
C PRO A 327 3.95 -23.33 -24.68
N TYR A 328 3.52 -22.09 -24.63
CA TYR A 328 4.23 -21.02 -23.92
C TYR A 328 3.32 -20.31 -22.91
N ASP A 329 3.94 -19.74 -21.86
CA ASP A 329 3.23 -18.97 -20.84
C ASP A 329 3.22 -17.49 -21.19
N VAL A 330 2.04 -16.91 -21.35
CA VAL A 330 1.82 -15.45 -21.32
C VAL A 330 1.78 -15.02 -19.86
N VAL A 331 2.57 -14.00 -19.53
CA VAL A 331 2.77 -13.55 -18.16
C VAL A 331 2.32 -12.11 -18.03
N TYR A 332 1.44 -11.83 -17.05
CA TYR A 332 0.94 -10.49 -16.78
C TYR A 332 1.51 -9.94 -15.47
N PRO A 333 1.84 -8.63 -15.41
CA PRO A 333 2.26 -7.98 -14.18
C PRO A 333 1.21 -8.06 -13.08
N VAL A 334 1.64 -8.24 -11.83
CA VAL A 334 0.79 -8.08 -10.66
C VAL A 334 0.90 -6.64 -10.18
N HIS A 335 -0.05 -5.80 -10.54
CA HIS A 335 0.01 -4.36 -10.32
C HIS A 335 -0.27 -3.93 -8.88
N GLY A 336 -1.04 -4.70 -8.12
CA GLY A 336 -1.39 -4.37 -6.74
C GLY A 336 -1.62 -5.61 -5.88
N ILE A 337 -1.33 -5.47 -4.60
CA ILE A 337 -1.56 -6.46 -3.55
C ILE A 337 -2.36 -5.79 -2.44
N ALA A 338 -3.24 -6.53 -1.79
CA ALA A 338 -3.88 -6.11 -0.57
C ALA A 338 -4.06 -7.30 0.37
N PHE A 339 -3.90 -7.07 1.67
CA PHE A 339 -4.28 -8.01 2.70
C PHE A 339 -5.66 -7.66 3.22
N HIS A 340 -6.48 -8.68 3.45
CA HIS A 340 -7.77 -8.48 4.09
C HIS A 340 -7.55 -8.13 5.57
N PRO A 341 -8.08 -7.00 6.07
CA PRO A 341 -8.03 -6.69 7.49
C PRO A 341 -8.97 -7.67 8.22
N LYS A 342 -8.44 -8.41 9.18
CA LYS A 342 -9.24 -9.27 10.06
C LYS A 342 -9.29 -8.68 11.45
#